data_115b7e73e2341550989758a404797211
#
_entry.id   115b7e73e2341550989758a404797211
#
_cell.length_a   1.000
_cell.length_b   1.000
_cell.length_c   1.000
_cell.angle_alpha   90.00
_cell.angle_beta   90.00
_cell.angle_gamma   90.00
#
_symmetry.space_group_name_H-M   'P 1'
#
loop_
_entity.id
_entity.type
_entity.pdbx_description
1 polymer ?
#
loop_
_entity_poly.entity_id
_entity_poly.type
_entity_poly.pdbx_seq_one_letter_code
_entity_poly.pdbx_strand_id
1 'polypeptide(L)'
;MSSLDNTIFTQESTLDTKVFIQVFRMTARIVDIQWNEIPFEYFPNITSEAILETSDSPTDGWEELTKITRSSPPFFLDEGTKATYYRFPVLYYRIRFPEVNKVTRVFSTEKLPNYYGAEISRRHAIRLKEGHEGNLMYLFIRKKFVDHCPECWDSIRGTRSKANCPHCLNTGFLGGFYNPISVYVSVSPEGTVIRQEVDGTSISGQLNAWTTGFPRINVGDVLVDANTRDIWHVGQVSMTTHKRTVTKQELAMSHQDEDTYIFKLLERVPLKPNKGDLRHGEILF
;
A
#
# COMPACT_ATOMS: atom_id res chain seq x y z
N MET A 1 28.90 47.01 -17.54
CA MET A 1 28.63 46.01 -16.54
C MET A 1 27.22 45.53 -16.77
N SER A 2 27.10 44.43 -17.50
CA SER A 2 25.83 43.86 -17.93
C SER A 2 25.34 42.88 -16.85
N SER A 3 24.16 43.17 -16.31
CA SER A 3 23.40 42.25 -15.45
C SER A 3 22.97 41.07 -16.30
N LEU A 4 23.47 39.89 -15.97
CA LEU A 4 22.97 38.64 -16.50
C LEU A 4 21.60 38.34 -15.85
N ASP A 5 20.55 38.59 -16.61
CA ASP A 5 19.21 38.12 -16.29
C ASP A 5 19.21 36.58 -16.33
N ASN A 6 19.30 36.01 -15.16
CA ASN A 6 18.99 34.58 -14.95
C ASN A 6 17.46 34.41 -14.99
N THR A 7 16.90 34.46 -16.16
CA THR A 7 15.55 33.99 -16.41
C THR A 7 15.59 32.46 -16.36
N ILE A 8 15.39 31.90 -15.18
CA ILE A 8 15.09 30.48 -15.04
C ILE A 8 13.72 30.27 -15.69
N PHE A 9 13.74 29.83 -16.95
CA PHE A 9 12.54 29.30 -17.58
C PHE A 9 12.06 28.12 -16.75
N THR A 10 11.12 28.35 -15.86
CA THR A 10 10.34 27.27 -15.26
C THR A 10 9.50 26.70 -16.39
N GLN A 11 9.98 25.61 -16.97
CA GLN A 11 9.27 24.86 -18.00
C GLN A 11 7.94 24.43 -17.38
N GLU A 12 6.80 24.98 -17.84
CA GLU A 12 5.49 24.62 -17.32
C GLU A 12 5.28 23.11 -17.44
N SER A 13 5.02 22.45 -16.32
CA SER A 13 4.76 21.01 -16.30
C SER A 13 3.48 20.70 -17.05
N THR A 14 3.50 19.70 -17.93
CA THR A 14 2.31 19.28 -18.67
C THR A 14 1.38 18.47 -17.74
N LEU A 15 0.07 18.73 -17.87
CA LEU A 15 -0.93 18.02 -17.06
C LEU A 15 -0.98 16.54 -17.43
N ASP A 16 -0.82 15.68 -16.43
CA ASP A 16 -1.00 14.24 -16.58
C ASP A 16 -2.47 13.84 -16.43
N THR A 17 -2.93 12.94 -17.30
CA THR A 17 -4.30 12.42 -17.28
C THR A 17 -4.37 10.92 -17.00
N LYS A 18 -3.23 10.24 -16.88
CA LYS A 18 -3.17 8.78 -16.67
C LYS A 18 -3.14 8.40 -15.18
N VAL A 19 -2.61 9.30 -14.34
CA VAL A 19 -2.50 9.06 -12.90
C VAL A 19 -3.64 9.79 -12.17
N PHE A 20 -4.43 9.01 -11.43
CA PHE A 20 -5.55 9.49 -10.61
C PHE A 20 -5.22 9.32 -9.14
N ILE A 21 -5.50 10.36 -8.38
CA ILE A 21 -5.36 10.35 -6.93
C ILE A 21 -6.76 10.30 -6.31
N GLN A 22 -6.93 9.50 -5.28
CA GLN A 22 -8.11 9.49 -4.43
C GLN A 22 -7.68 9.95 -3.04
N VAL A 23 -8.38 10.91 -2.49
CA VAL A 23 -8.05 11.52 -1.22
C VAL A 23 -9.21 11.32 -0.25
N PHE A 24 -8.95 10.65 0.86
CA PHE A 24 -9.94 10.36 1.88
C PHE A 24 -9.51 10.92 3.23
N ARG A 25 -10.23 11.86 3.77
CA ARG A 25 -9.98 12.31 5.14
C ARG A 25 -10.52 11.27 6.12
N MET A 26 -9.63 10.57 6.80
CA MET A 26 -9.99 9.54 7.78
C MET A 26 -10.33 10.16 9.14
N THR A 27 -9.51 11.09 9.61
CA THR A 27 -9.70 11.82 10.86
C THR A 27 -9.43 13.31 10.66
N ALA A 28 -9.52 14.09 11.73
CA ALA A 28 -9.10 15.49 11.70
C ALA A 28 -7.64 15.68 11.25
N ARG A 29 -6.77 14.71 11.57
CA ARG A 29 -5.32 14.80 11.35
C ARG A 29 -4.78 13.83 10.32
N ILE A 30 -5.56 12.85 9.89
CA ILE A 30 -5.10 11.78 9.02
C ILE A 30 -5.85 11.84 7.70
N VAL A 31 -5.11 11.91 6.62
CA VAL A 31 -5.61 11.83 5.25
C VAL A 31 -4.98 10.62 4.56
N ASP A 32 -5.82 9.74 4.06
CA ASP A 32 -5.42 8.61 3.22
C ASP A 32 -5.41 9.07 1.76
N ILE A 33 -4.27 8.96 1.12
CA ILE A 33 -4.02 9.35 -0.27
C ILE A 33 -3.69 8.07 -1.03
N GLN A 34 -4.51 7.71 -1.99
CA GLN A 34 -4.32 6.55 -2.83
C GLN A 34 -4.21 6.98 -4.29
N TRP A 35 -3.44 6.25 -5.06
CA TRP A 35 -3.34 6.47 -6.51
C TRP A 35 -3.37 5.15 -7.26
N ASN A 36 -3.71 5.20 -8.54
CA ASN A 36 -3.56 4.05 -9.41
C ASN A 36 -2.07 3.78 -9.68
N GLU A 37 -1.76 2.61 -10.20
CA GLU A 37 -0.38 2.30 -10.59
C GLU A 37 0.16 3.34 -11.58
N ILE A 38 1.35 3.85 -11.27
CA ILE A 38 2.03 4.84 -12.09
C ILE A 38 2.73 4.10 -13.25
N PRO A 39 2.46 4.48 -14.51
CA PRO A 39 3.11 3.87 -15.66
C PRO A 39 4.63 3.97 -15.60
N PHE A 40 5.31 2.94 -16.09
CA PHE A 40 6.78 2.86 -16.09
C PHE A 40 7.44 4.01 -16.86
N GLU A 41 6.79 4.54 -17.88
CA GLU A 41 7.28 5.68 -18.66
C GLU A 41 7.55 6.93 -17.83
N TYR A 42 6.99 7.03 -16.61
CA TYR A 42 7.23 8.13 -15.68
C TYR A 42 8.46 7.93 -14.80
N PHE A 43 9.04 6.73 -14.84
CA PHE A 43 10.25 6.38 -14.14
C PHE A 43 11.30 5.89 -15.14
N PRO A 44 11.90 6.77 -15.99
CA PRO A 44 12.82 6.35 -17.04
C PRO A 44 14.06 5.63 -16.48
N ASN A 45 14.47 5.96 -15.26
CA ASN A 45 15.60 5.33 -14.57
C ASN A 45 15.14 4.57 -13.32
N ILE A 46 15.95 3.65 -12.81
CA ILE A 46 15.69 2.93 -11.54
C ILE A 46 15.65 3.90 -10.36
N THR A 47 16.41 4.98 -10.43
CA THR A 47 16.52 6.03 -9.40
C THR A 47 15.49 7.14 -9.56
N SER A 48 14.63 7.07 -10.60
CA SER A 48 13.59 8.07 -10.83
C SER A 48 12.61 8.13 -9.69
N GLU A 49 12.27 9.36 -9.30
CA GLU A 49 11.34 9.64 -8.20
C GLU A 49 10.20 10.53 -8.67
N ALA A 50 8.99 10.19 -8.29
CA ALA A 50 7.88 11.12 -8.32
C ALA A 50 7.71 11.74 -6.93
N ILE A 51 7.12 12.92 -6.85
CA ILE A 51 6.99 13.69 -5.61
C ILE A 51 5.50 13.89 -5.33
N LEU A 52 5.03 13.38 -4.19
CA LEU A 52 3.71 13.70 -3.67
C LEU A 52 3.81 15.05 -2.95
N GLU A 53 2.98 15.99 -3.36
CA GLU A 53 2.95 17.34 -2.84
C GLU A 53 1.59 17.66 -2.23
N THR A 54 1.58 18.49 -1.18
CA THR A 54 0.38 19.05 -0.55
C THR A 54 0.41 20.56 -0.54
N SER A 55 -0.77 21.17 -0.47
CA SER A 55 -0.91 22.63 -0.32
C SER A 55 -2.24 22.98 0.35
N ASP A 56 -2.30 24.14 0.98
CA ASP A 56 -3.54 24.78 1.46
C ASP A 56 -4.25 25.55 0.32
N SER A 57 -3.59 25.74 -0.83
CA SER A 57 -4.11 26.40 -2.02
C SER A 57 -4.09 25.47 -3.23
N PRO A 58 -5.09 25.53 -4.14
CA PRO A 58 -5.09 24.70 -5.35
C PRO A 58 -4.04 25.11 -6.38
N THR A 59 -3.48 26.31 -6.27
CA THR A 59 -2.62 26.92 -7.30
C THR A 59 -1.16 27.01 -6.91
N ASP A 60 -0.86 27.24 -5.64
CA ASP A 60 0.47 27.58 -5.14
C ASP A 60 0.76 27.00 -3.76
N GLY A 61 1.94 27.30 -3.19
CA GLY A 61 2.30 26.87 -1.84
C GLY A 61 2.52 25.36 -1.71
N TRP A 62 2.97 24.68 -2.77
CA TRP A 62 3.17 23.24 -2.78
C TRP A 62 4.38 22.84 -1.95
N GLU A 63 4.14 21.99 -0.96
CA GLU A 63 5.16 21.38 -0.08
C GLU A 63 5.31 19.89 -0.39
N GLU A 64 6.55 19.41 -0.42
CA GLU A 64 6.84 17.98 -0.61
C GLU A 64 6.44 17.19 0.64
N LEU A 65 5.62 16.16 0.46
CA LEU A 65 5.27 15.20 1.52
C LEU A 65 6.16 13.97 1.50
N THR A 66 6.32 13.37 0.35
CA THR A 66 7.10 12.14 0.20
C THR A 66 7.52 11.93 -1.25
N LYS A 67 8.57 11.13 -1.40
CA LYS A 67 9.05 10.65 -2.69
C LYS A 67 8.48 9.27 -3.00
N ILE A 68 8.03 9.11 -4.21
CA ILE A 68 7.43 7.88 -4.73
C ILE A 68 8.40 7.26 -5.72
N THR A 69 8.79 6.03 -5.50
CA THR A 69 9.62 5.22 -6.39
C THR A 69 8.77 4.14 -7.07
N ARG A 70 9.34 3.41 -8.02
CA ARG A 70 8.69 2.25 -8.65
C ARG A 70 8.22 1.17 -7.66
N SER A 71 8.87 1.08 -6.50
CA SER A 71 8.60 0.06 -5.47
C SER A 71 7.74 0.59 -4.33
N SER A 72 7.44 1.90 -4.33
CA SER A 72 6.58 2.48 -3.30
C SER A 72 5.15 1.96 -3.45
N PRO A 73 4.48 1.62 -2.34
CA PRO A 73 3.08 1.20 -2.37
C PRO A 73 2.20 2.33 -2.92
N PRO A 74 1.06 2.01 -3.57
CA PRO A 74 0.23 2.99 -4.27
C PRO A 74 -0.65 3.83 -3.32
N PHE A 75 -0.14 4.16 -2.16
CA PHE A 75 -0.79 5.03 -1.20
C PHE A 75 0.20 5.70 -0.24
N PHE A 76 -0.26 6.75 0.42
CA PHE A 76 0.45 7.44 1.48
C PHE A 76 -0.54 7.92 2.55
N LEU A 77 -0.13 7.84 3.82
CA LEU A 77 -0.90 8.33 4.95
C LEU A 77 -0.28 9.64 5.43
N ASP A 78 -0.99 10.74 5.18
CA ASP A 78 -0.58 12.05 5.69
C ASP A 78 -1.13 12.23 7.11
N GLU A 79 -0.24 12.13 8.09
CA GLU A 79 -0.54 12.32 9.52
C GLU A 79 -0.19 13.74 10.00
N GLY A 80 0.44 14.53 9.13
CA GLY A 80 0.95 15.87 9.44
C GLY A 80 -0.07 16.99 9.35
N THR A 81 -1.37 16.68 9.08
CA THR A 81 -2.35 17.73 8.85
C THR A 81 -2.55 18.61 10.08
N LYS A 82 -2.36 19.92 9.91
CA LYS A 82 -2.50 20.96 10.96
C LYS A 82 -3.98 21.22 11.34
N ALA A 83 -4.84 20.21 11.28
CA ALA A 83 -6.26 20.38 11.58
C ALA A 83 -6.47 20.57 13.07
N THR A 84 -7.14 21.65 13.45
CA THR A 84 -7.68 21.85 14.79
C THR A 84 -9.09 21.28 14.89
N TYR A 85 -9.55 20.97 16.11
CA TYR A 85 -10.88 20.36 16.37
C TYR A 85 -12.05 21.10 15.74
N TYR A 86 -11.88 22.38 15.38
CA TYR A 86 -12.94 23.25 14.87
C TYR A 86 -12.74 23.71 13.42
N ARG A 87 -11.56 23.45 12.81
CA ARG A 87 -11.29 23.84 11.44
C ARG A 87 -10.65 22.67 10.69
N PHE A 88 -11.33 22.20 9.68
CA PHE A 88 -10.81 21.24 8.72
C PHE A 88 -10.43 22.01 7.46
N PRO A 89 -9.18 22.43 7.32
CA PRO A 89 -8.76 23.07 6.09
C PRO A 89 -8.94 22.09 4.94
N VAL A 90 -9.37 22.57 3.81
CA VAL A 90 -9.32 21.80 2.58
C VAL A 90 -7.84 21.72 2.21
N LEU A 91 -7.33 20.51 2.10
CA LEU A 91 -5.98 20.25 1.63
C LEU A 91 -6.03 19.75 0.20
N TYR A 92 -5.06 20.16 -0.56
CA TYR A 92 -4.91 19.83 -1.96
C TYR A 92 -3.68 18.95 -2.13
N TYR A 93 -3.77 17.97 -3.02
CA TYR A 93 -2.71 17.00 -3.28
C TYR A 93 -2.50 16.83 -4.77
N ARG A 94 -1.24 16.64 -5.18
CA ARG A 94 -0.85 16.31 -6.55
C ARG A 94 0.42 15.46 -6.52
N ILE A 95 0.67 14.74 -7.62
CA ILE A 95 1.95 14.06 -7.83
C ILE A 95 2.66 14.77 -8.98
N ARG A 96 3.91 15.13 -8.74
CA ARG A 96 4.79 15.71 -9.75
C ARG A 96 5.83 14.69 -10.18
N PHE A 97 6.06 14.62 -11.48
CA PHE A 97 7.04 13.76 -12.14
C PHE A 97 8.14 14.63 -12.74
N PRO A 98 9.23 14.92 -12.00
CA PRO A 98 10.25 15.90 -12.44
C PRO A 98 10.94 15.48 -13.73
N GLU A 99 11.27 14.19 -13.89
CA GLU A 99 12.05 13.69 -15.02
C GLU A 99 11.31 13.72 -16.36
N VAL A 100 9.99 13.64 -16.32
CA VAL A 100 9.15 13.72 -17.54
C VAL A 100 8.37 15.03 -17.62
N ASN A 101 8.64 15.96 -16.72
CA ASN A 101 8.00 17.28 -16.63
C ASN A 101 6.47 17.22 -16.67
N LYS A 102 5.87 16.31 -15.89
CA LYS A 102 4.43 16.14 -15.77
C LYS A 102 3.95 16.35 -14.34
N VAL A 103 2.69 16.74 -14.21
CA VAL A 103 2.00 16.88 -12.92
C VAL A 103 0.57 16.37 -13.06
N THR A 104 0.06 15.70 -12.04
CA THR A 104 -1.33 15.24 -12.01
C THR A 104 -2.29 16.42 -11.82
N ARG A 105 -3.58 16.16 -12.03
CA ARG A 105 -4.62 17.06 -11.56
C ARG A 105 -4.51 17.24 -10.05
N VAL A 106 -5.00 18.38 -9.58
CA VAL A 106 -5.11 18.68 -8.16
C VAL A 106 -6.34 17.98 -7.59
N PHE A 107 -6.17 17.27 -6.50
CA PHE A 107 -7.22 16.59 -5.76
C PHE A 107 -7.33 17.18 -4.37
N SER A 108 -8.55 17.35 -3.87
CA SER A 108 -8.78 17.97 -2.57
C SER A 108 -9.42 17.00 -1.59
N THR A 109 -9.18 17.23 -0.31
CA THR A 109 -9.95 16.58 0.75
C THR A 109 -11.41 17.01 0.65
N GLU A 110 -12.34 16.04 0.64
CA GLU A 110 -13.78 16.33 0.68
C GLU A 110 -14.18 17.00 2.00
N LYS A 111 -15.31 17.71 1.94
CA LYS A 111 -15.75 18.74 2.88
C LYS A 111 -15.90 18.31 4.34
N LEU A 112 -16.24 17.06 4.63
CA LEU A 112 -16.45 16.61 6.02
C LEU A 112 -16.01 15.17 6.21
N PRO A 113 -15.15 14.90 7.22
CA PRO A 113 -14.80 13.54 7.56
C PRO A 113 -16.03 12.81 8.13
N ASN A 114 -16.13 11.53 7.85
CA ASN A 114 -17.08 10.67 8.54
C ASN A 114 -16.55 10.35 9.94
N TYR A 115 -16.80 11.25 10.90
CA TYR A 115 -16.32 11.10 12.28
C TYR A 115 -16.65 9.76 12.92
N TYR A 116 -17.85 9.25 12.65
CA TYR A 116 -18.26 7.97 13.23
C TYR A 116 -17.48 6.80 12.63
N GLY A 117 -17.32 6.77 11.31
CA GLY A 117 -16.49 5.75 10.64
C GLY A 117 -15.02 5.86 11.04
N ALA A 118 -14.48 7.07 11.18
CA ALA A 118 -13.13 7.31 11.63
C ALA A 118 -12.91 6.83 13.09
N GLU A 119 -13.88 7.08 13.98
CA GLU A 119 -13.80 6.61 15.37
C GLU A 119 -13.90 5.09 15.47
N ILE A 120 -14.74 4.43 14.66
CA ILE A 120 -14.76 2.97 14.59
C ILE A 120 -13.39 2.43 14.13
N SER A 121 -12.83 3.00 13.05
CA SER A 121 -11.53 2.58 12.53
C SER A 121 -10.42 2.78 13.55
N ARG A 122 -10.43 3.89 14.29
CA ARG A 122 -9.49 4.17 15.38
C ARG A 122 -9.58 3.12 16.49
N ARG A 123 -10.81 2.77 16.92
CA ARG A 123 -11.01 1.73 17.95
C ARG A 123 -10.53 0.37 17.48
N HIS A 124 -10.76 0.01 16.21
CA HIS A 124 -10.22 -1.24 15.64
C HIS A 124 -8.69 -1.22 15.62
N ALA A 125 -8.07 -0.11 15.25
CA ALA A 125 -6.61 0.02 15.26
C ALA A 125 -6.01 -0.14 16.68
N ILE A 126 -6.64 0.48 17.68
CA ILE A 126 -6.24 0.33 19.09
C ILE A 126 -6.37 -1.13 19.55
N ARG A 127 -7.48 -1.78 19.26
CA ARG A 127 -7.69 -3.21 19.62
C ARG A 127 -6.60 -4.09 19.02
N LEU A 128 -6.30 -3.91 17.75
CA LEU A 128 -5.29 -4.70 17.06
C LEU A 128 -3.88 -4.43 17.58
N LYS A 129 -3.51 -3.16 17.77
CA LYS A 129 -2.15 -2.77 18.12
C LYS A 129 -1.90 -2.83 19.62
N GLU A 130 -2.77 -2.26 20.44
CA GLU A 130 -2.58 -2.09 21.88
C GLU A 130 -3.34 -3.13 22.71
N GLY A 131 -4.49 -3.62 22.19
CA GLY A 131 -5.32 -4.64 22.84
C GLY A 131 -4.78 -6.07 22.70
N HIS A 132 -3.61 -6.26 22.09
CA HIS A 132 -2.98 -7.58 21.87
C HIS A 132 -3.82 -8.59 21.07
N GLU A 133 -4.85 -8.12 20.34
CA GLU A 133 -5.66 -8.99 19.48
C GLU A 133 -5.03 -9.22 18.10
N GLY A 134 -4.14 -8.34 17.65
CA GLY A 134 -3.51 -8.44 16.34
C GLY A 134 -2.08 -8.96 16.38
N ASN A 135 -1.72 -9.75 15.38
CA ASN A 135 -0.33 -10.13 15.10
C ASN A 135 0.26 -9.13 14.10
N LEU A 136 1.53 -8.78 14.29
CA LEU A 136 2.24 -7.98 13.31
C LEU A 136 2.51 -8.82 12.07
N MET A 137 2.06 -8.34 10.91
CA MET A 137 2.31 -8.94 9.61
C MET A 137 2.85 -7.91 8.63
N TYR A 138 3.58 -8.37 7.62
CA TYR A 138 4.04 -7.56 6.51
C TYR A 138 3.18 -7.83 5.28
N LEU A 139 2.45 -6.80 4.85
CA LEU A 139 1.62 -6.83 3.66
C LEU A 139 2.44 -6.51 2.42
N PHE A 140 2.43 -7.42 1.46
CA PHE A 140 2.96 -7.22 0.11
C PHE A 140 1.80 -7.04 -0.87
N ILE A 141 1.62 -5.82 -1.36
CA ILE A 141 0.58 -5.50 -2.33
C ILE A 141 1.02 -5.97 -3.71
N ARG A 142 0.19 -6.78 -4.36
CA ARG A 142 0.44 -7.30 -5.71
C ARG A 142 0.31 -6.19 -6.75
N LYS A 143 1.28 -6.11 -7.67
CA LYS A 143 1.22 -5.26 -8.86
C LYS A 143 0.22 -5.83 -9.86
N LYS A 144 -0.58 -4.97 -10.51
CA LYS A 144 -1.68 -5.37 -11.42
C LYS A 144 -1.63 -4.74 -12.80
N PHE A 145 -1.01 -3.58 -12.97
CA PHE A 145 -1.11 -2.78 -14.19
C PHE A 145 0.23 -2.21 -14.69
N VAL A 146 1.34 -2.65 -14.11
CA VAL A 146 2.69 -2.34 -14.61
C VAL A 146 3.08 -3.25 -15.76
N ASP A 147 4.28 -3.00 -16.32
CA ASP A 147 4.81 -3.81 -17.40
C ASP A 147 4.81 -5.31 -17.06
N HIS A 148 4.42 -6.08 -18.04
CA HIS A 148 4.42 -7.53 -17.93
C HIS A 148 5.83 -8.09 -17.80
N CYS A 149 5.96 -9.21 -17.12
CA CYS A 149 7.23 -9.90 -16.98
C CYS A 149 7.72 -10.42 -18.36
N PRO A 150 8.89 -10.00 -18.84
CA PRO A 150 9.38 -10.39 -20.16
C PRO A 150 9.69 -11.88 -20.28
N GLU A 151 9.91 -12.58 -19.16
CA GLU A 151 10.27 -14.00 -19.17
C GLU A 151 9.10 -14.98 -19.17
N CYS A 152 7.97 -14.58 -18.62
CA CYS A 152 6.84 -15.51 -18.45
C CYS A 152 5.53 -14.99 -19.02
N TRP A 153 5.47 -13.80 -19.58
CA TRP A 153 4.27 -13.26 -20.17
C TRP A 153 4.20 -13.59 -21.66
N ASP A 154 3.12 -14.20 -22.06
CA ASP A 154 2.79 -14.44 -23.49
C ASP A 154 1.83 -13.32 -23.94
N SER A 155 2.34 -12.41 -24.75
CA SER A 155 1.58 -11.26 -25.26
C SER A 155 0.46 -11.68 -26.22
N ILE A 156 0.57 -12.85 -26.87
CA ILE A 156 -0.44 -13.35 -27.81
C ILE A 156 -1.64 -13.91 -27.04
N ARG A 157 -1.35 -14.68 -25.99
CA ARG A 157 -2.40 -15.31 -25.17
C ARG A 157 -2.91 -14.42 -24.04
N GLY A 158 -2.21 -13.32 -23.71
CA GLY A 158 -2.53 -12.45 -22.58
C GLY A 158 -2.44 -13.15 -21.23
N THR A 159 -1.65 -14.22 -21.12
CA THR A 159 -1.52 -15.05 -19.93
C THR A 159 -0.06 -15.40 -19.65
N ARG A 160 0.21 -15.92 -18.46
CA ARG A 160 1.54 -16.44 -18.13
C ARG A 160 1.80 -17.75 -18.86
N SER A 161 2.97 -17.88 -19.48
CA SER A 161 3.43 -19.09 -20.17
C SER A 161 4.15 -20.06 -19.23
N LYS A 162 4.68 -19.59 -18.11
CA LYS A 162 5.44 -20.40 -17.13
C LYS A 162 4.85 -20.27 -15.73
N ALA A 163 4.70 -21.37 -15.05
CA ALA A 163 4.52 -21.41 -13.61
C ALA A 163 5.89 -21.16 -12.91
N ASN A 164 5.87 -20.66 -11.68
CA ASN A 164 7.05 -20.45 -10.85
C ASN A 164 8.14 -19.57 -11.49
N CYS A 165 7.77 -18.37 -11.93
CA CYS A 165 8.72 -17.39 -12.46
C CYS A 165 9.40 -16.61 -11.31
N PRO A 166 10.75 -16.64 -11.21
CA PRO A 166 11.48 -15.95 -10.14
C PRO A 166 11.49 -14.42 -10.26
N HIS A 167 11.28 -13.88 -11.47
CA HIS A 167 11.33 -12.44 -11.74
C HIS A 167 10.05 -11.71 -11.35
N CYS A 168 8.92 -12.34 -11.51
CA CYS A 168 7.62 -11.74 -11.18
C CYS A 168 6.93 -12.39 -9.98
N LEU A 169 7.56 -13.37 -9.33
CA LEU A 169 6.99 -14.10 -8.19
C LEU A 169 5.58 -14.58 -8.47
N ASN A 170 5.36 -15.16 -9.65
CA ASN A 170 4.08 -15.67 -10.14
C ASN A 170 2.97 -14.63 -10.36
N THR A 171 3.23 -13.34 -10.29
CA THR A 171 2.21 -12.31 -10.56
C THR A 171 1.98 -12.04 -12.04
N GLY A 172 2.98 -12.28 -12.89
CA GLY A 172 2.99 -11.92 -14.31
C GLY A 172 3.44 -10.48 -14.58
N PHE A 173 3.74 -9.70 -13.54
CA PHE A 173 4.15 -8.31 -13.62
C PHE A 173 5.57 -8.10 -13.10
N LEU A 174 6.30 -7.17 -13.68
CA LEU A 174 7.70 -6.93 -13.36
C LEU A 174 7.88 -6.52 -11.89
N GLY A 175 8.72 -7.28 -11.17
CA GLY A 175 8.97 -7.09 -9.74
C GLY A 175 7.88 -7.61 -8.81
N GLY A 176 6.75 -8.07 -9.35
CA GLY A 176 5.71 -8.82 -8.65
C GLY A 176 4.92 -8.06 -7.58
N PHE A 177 5.59 -7.56 -6.58
CA PHE A 177 4.99 -6.90 -5.41
C PHE A 177 5.68 -5.58 -5.10
N TYR A 178 4.95 -4.69 -4.43
CA TYR A 178 5.49 -3.48 -3.84
C TYR A 178 6.30 -3.80 -2.57
N ASN A 179 6.98 -2.79 -2.01
CA ASN A 179 7.68 -2.94 -0.74
C ASN A 179 6.70 -3.29 0.39
N PRO A 180 7.16 -4.07 1.39
CA PRO A 180 6.31 -4.50 2.49
C PRO A 180 5.86 -3.34 3.37
N ILE A 181 4.65 -3.47 3.90
CA ILE A 181 4.03 -2.53 4.81
C ILE A 181 3.64 -3.28 6.08
N SER A 182 3.98 -2.75 7.23
CA SER A 182 3.56 -3.33 8.51
C SER A 182 2.07 -3.12 8.75
N VAL A 183 1.36 -4.20 9.06
CA VAL A 183 -0.07 -4.19 9.39
C VAL A 183 -0.33 -5.10 10.59
N TYR A 184 -1.30 -4.73 11.42
CA TYR A 184 -1.78 -5.61 12.49
C TYR A 184 -3.02 -6.35 12.03
N VAL A 185 -3.00 -7.67 12.16
CA VAL A 185 -4.06 -8.57 11.71
C VAL A 185 -4.46 -9.47 12.86
N SER A 186 -5.73 -9.49 13.21
CA SER A 186 -6.27 -10.45 14.16
C SER A 186 -6.62 -11.74 13.42
N VAL A 187 -6.05 -12.82 13.87
CA VAL A 187 -6.25 -14.16 13.32
C VAL A 187 -7.29 -14.87 14.15
N SER A 188 -8.35 -15.38 13.52
CA SER A 188 -9.36 -16.20 14.21
C SER A 188 -8.90 -17.66 14.22
N PRO A 189 -8.77 -18.29 15.39
CA PRO A 189 -8.38 -19.69 15.48
C PRO A 189 -9.45 -20.65 14.93
N GLU A 190 -10.67 -20.20 14.71
CA GLU A 190 -11.83 -21.02 14.33
C GLU A 190 -11.85 -21.44 12.84
N GLY A 191 -10.80 -21.27 12.10
CA GLY A 191 -10.77 -21.56 10.66
C GLY A 191 -9.61 -22.42 10.16
N THR A 192 -8.73 -22.84 11.05
CA THR A 192 -7.55 -23.60 10.63
C THR A 192 -7.93 -25.06 10.38
N VAL A 193 -8.23 -25.43 9.14
CA VAL A 193 -8.41 -26.83 8.75
C VAL A 193 -7.05 -27.39 8.37
N ILE A 194 -6.43 -28.12 9.29
CA ILE A 194 -5.24 -28.92 8.99
C ILE A 194 -5.73 -30.21 8.31
N ARG A 195 -5.54 -30.32 7.00
CA ARG A 195 -5.73 -31.59 6.29
C ARG A 195 -4.42 -32.35 6.25
N GLN A 196 -4.40 -33.49 6.90
CA GLN A 196 -3.31 -34.44 6.80
C GLN A 196 -3.65 -35.38 5.64
N GLU A 197 -2.97 -35.30 4.52
CA GLU A 197 -3.08 -36.23 3.42
C GLU A 197 -2.10 -37.41 3.64
N VAL A 198 -2.51 -38.61 3.21
CA VAL A 198 -1.83 -39.87 3.52
C VAL A 198 -0.43 -39.98 2.90
N ASP A 199 -0.12 -39.16 1.86
CA ASP A 199 1.12 -39.26 1.10
C ASP A 199 2.05 -38.02 1.28
N GLY A 200 1.84 -37.22 2.28
CA GLY A 200 2.68 -36.04 2.55
C GLY A 200 1.87 -34.99 3.31
N THR A 201 2.53 -34.35 4.24
CA THR A 201 1.93 -33.24 5.01
C THR A 201 1.77 -32.01 4.14
N SER A 202 0.69 -31.91 3.38
CA SER A 202 0.28 -30.64 2.83
C SER A 202 -0.57 -29.90 3.87
N ILE A 203 -0.02 -28.88 4.50
CA ILE A 203 -0.76 -28.01 5.40
C ILE A 203 -1.56 -27.05 4.52
N SER A 204 -2.70 -27.48 4.01
CA SER A 204 -3.65 -26.55 3.39
C SER A 204 -4.46 -25.85 4.48
N GLY A 205 -3.79 -24.98 5.25
CA GLY A 205 -4.44 -24.18 6.26
C GLY A 205 -5.21 -23.03 5.60
N GLN A 206 -6.52 -22.99 5.81
CA GLN A 206 -7.30 -21.76 5.61
C GLN A 206 -7.33 -21.00 6.93
N LEU A 207 -7.06 -19.71 6.86
CA LEU A 207 -7.04 -18.83 8.00
C LEU A 207 -8.01 -17.68 7.77
N ASN A 208 -8.95 -17.49 8.70
CA ASN A 208 -9.80 -16.31 8.72
C ASN A 208 -9.17 -15.25 9.60
N ALA A 209 -9.09 -14.05 9.10
CA ALA A 209 -8.48 -12.94 9.79
C ALA A 209 -9.23 -11.64 9.56
N TRP A 210 -8.96 -10.63 10.37
CA TRP A 210 -9.47 -9.29 10.10
C TRP A 210 -8.43 -8.22 10.43
N THR A 211 -8.56 -7.08 9.75
CA THR A 211 -7.73 -5.91 9.97
C THR A 211 -8.53 -4.62 9.82
N THR A 212 -7.91 -3.49 10.07
CA THR A 212 -8.51 -2.17 9.86
C THR A 212 -8.89 -1.94 8.40
N GLY A 213 -9.66 -0.88 8.16
CA GLY A 213 -10.04 -0.49 6.79
C GLY A 213 -8.88 0.01 5.93
N PHE A 214 -7.72 0.27 6.53
CA PHE A 214 -6.52 0.75 5.86
C PHE A 214 -5.28 0.02 6.39
N PRO A 215 -4.26 -0.28 5.54
CA PRO A 215 -4.25 -0.18 4.07
C PRO A 215 -5.28 -1.12 3.42
N ARG A 216 -5.71 -0.80 2.20
CA ARG A 216 -6.62 -1.70 1.47
C ARG A 216 -5.88 -2.94 1.02
N ILE A 217 -6.43 -4.09 1.41
CA ILE A 217 -5.94 -5.41 1.02
C ILE A 217 -6.83 -5.93 -0.11
N ASN A 218 -6.22 -6.55 -1.10
CA ASN A 218 -6.92 -7.11 -2.25
C ASN A 218 -6.64 -8.60 -2.39
N VAL A 219 -7.49 -9.26 -3.13
CA VAL A 219 -7.26 -10.65 -3.55
C VAL A 219 -5.96 -10.72 -4.36
N GLY A 220 -5.10 -11.67 -3.99
CA GLY A 220 -3.79 -11.84 -4.58
C GLY A 220 -2.65 -11.14 -3.87
N ASP A 221 -2.94 -10.32 -2.85
CA ASP A 221 -1.91 -9.79 -1.94
C ASP A 221 -1.37 -10.90 -1.03
N VAL A 222 -0.21 -10.66 -0.45
CA VAL A 222 0.46 -11.62 0.42
C VAL A 222 0.74 -10.99 1.77
N LEU A 223 0.46 -11.73 2.82
CA LEU A 223 0.80 -11.38 4.20
C LEU A 223 1.87 -12.33 4.71
N VAL A 224 2.88 -11.77 5.37
CA VAL A 224 3.96 -12.54 6.01
C VAL A 224 3.93 -12.25 7.50
N ASP A 225 3.81 -13.27 8.31
CA ASP A 225 3.87 -13.13 9.78
C ASP A 225 5.28 -12.68 10.19
N ALA A 226 5.36 -11.68 11.05
CA ALA A 226 6.64 -11.11 11.48
C ALA A 226 7.44 -12.06 12.37
N ASN A 227 6.76 -12.95 13.10
CA ASN A 227 7.37 -13.86 14.08
C ASN A 227 7.68 -15.23 13.47
N THR A 228 6.65 -15.88 12.88
CA THR A 228 6.78 -17.26 12.36
C THR A 228 7.35 -17.29 10.95
N ARG A 229 7.30 -16.17 10.21
CA ARG A 229 7.69 -16.07 8.81
C ARG A 229 6.78 -16.85 7.85
N ASP A 230 5.62 -17.31 8.33
CA ASP A 230 4.65 -17.96 7.49
C ASP A 230 4.09 -17.00 6.44
N ILE A 231 3.90 -17.52 5.23
CA ILE A 231 3.40 -16.76 4.09
C ILE A 231 1.94 -17.13 3.85
N TRP A 232 1.09 -16.11 3.83
CA TRP A 232 -0.34 -16.23 3.64
C TRP A 232 -0.79 -15.50 2.38
N HIS A 233 -1.42 -16.21 1.47
CA HIS A 233 -2.01 -15.63 0.27
C HIS A 233 -3.46 -15.23 0.53
N VAL A 234 -3.83 -14.01 0.20
CA VAL A 234 -5.19 -13.50 0.36
C VAL A 234 -6.07 -13.99 -0.78
N GLY A 235 -6.98 -14.91 -0.47
CA GLY A 235 -7.93 -15.49 -1.43
C GLY A 235 -9.24 -14.74 -1.53
N GLN A 236 -9.72 -14.19 -0.40
CA GLN A 236 -10.98 -13.43 -0.35
C GLN A 236 -10.87 -12.27 0.61
N VAL A 237 -11.53 -11.17 0.25
CA VAL A 237 -11.62 -9.96 1.09
C VAL A 237 -13.08 -9.52 1.16
N SER A 238 -13.60 -9.35 2.37
CA SER A 238 -14.90 -8.73 2.64
C SER A 238 -14.69 -7.42 3.39
N MET A 239 -15.40 -6.37 3.03
CA MET A 239 -15.21 -5.04 3.59
C MET A 239 -16.47 -4.57 4.31
N THR A 240 -16.34 -4.17 5.56
CA THR A 240 -17.38 -3.49 6.31
C THR A 240 -17.22 -1.99 6.15
N THR A 241 -18.27 -1.33 5.65
CA THR A 241 -18.24 0.11 5.38
C THR A 241 -19.26 0.84 6.25
N HIS A 242 -18.89 2.03 6.70
CA HIS A 242 -19.82 2.97 7.31
C HIS A 242 -19.77 4.30 6.54
N LYS A 243 -20.88 4.68 5.87
CA LYS A 243 -20.99 5.91 5.07
C LYS A 243 -19.77 6.12 4.15
N ARG A 244 -19.46 5.15 3.30
CA ARG A 244 -18.31 5.12 2.36
C ARG A 244 -16.92 4.95 2.97
N THR A 245 -16.78 4.96 4.30
CA THR A 245 -15.51 4.69 4.96
C THR A 245 -15.41 3.20 5.25
N VAL A 246 -14.37 2.53 4.77
CA VAL A 246 -14.08 1.15 5.14
C VAL A 246 -13.54 1.14 6.56
N THR A 247 -14.23 0.45 7.46
CA THR A 247 -13.87 0.41 8.90
C THR A 247 -13.15 -0.88 9.29
N LYS A 248 -13.43 -1.97 8.55
CA LYS A 248 -12.88 -3.30 8.80
C LYS A 248 -12.76 -4.06 7.49
N GLN A 249 -11.73 -4.89 7.37
CA GLN A 249 -11.55 -5.85 6.29
C GLN A 249 -11.46 -7.25 6.90
N GLU A 250 -12.22 -8.18 6.38
CA GLU A 250 -12.18 -9.60 6.74
C GLU A 250 -11.53 -10.37 5.59
N LEU A 251 -10.58 -11.22 5.94
CA LEU A 251 -9.70 -11.89 5.00
C LEU A 251 -9.85 -13.39 5.15
N ALA A 252 -10.02 -14.10 4.03
CA ALA A 252 -9.77 -15.53 3.98
C ALA A 252 -8.44 -15.76 3.27
N MET A 253 -7.52 -16.42 3.95
CA MET A 253 -6.14 -16.61 3.52
C MET A 253 -5.80 -18.10 3.46
N SER A 254 -4.91 -18.46 2.54
CA SER A 254 -4.33 -19.80 2.42
C SER A 254 -2.83 -19.75 2.66
N HIS A 255 -2.33 -20.77 3.37
CA HIS A 255 -0.88 -20.95 3.55
C HIS A 255 -0.23 -21.26 2.20
N GLN A 256 0.98 -20.74 1.99
CA GLN A 256 1.79 -21.02 0.80
C GLN A 256 2.90 -22.00 1.16
N ASP A 257 3.08 -23.00 0.31
CA ASP A 257 4.11 -24.00 0.47
C ASP A 257 5.49 -23.43 0.16
N GLU A 258 6.53 -23.95 0.80
CA GLU A 258 7.92 -23.49 0.71
C GLU A 258 8.53 -23.61 -0.69
N ASP A 259 7.97 -24.43 -1.57
CA ASP A 259 8.48 -24.67 -2.92
C ASP A 259 8.19 -23.55 -3.93
N THR A 260 7.50 -22.49 -3.51
CA THR A 260 7.14 -21.39 -4.39
C THR A 260 8.15 -20.24 -4.33
N TYR A 261 8.44 -19.58 -5.49
CA TYR A 261 9.29 -18.38 -5.53
C TYR A 261 8.76 -17.21 -4.69
N ILE A 262 7.54 -17.27 -4.19
CA ILE A 262 6.96 -16.29 -3.26
C ILE A 262 7.81 -16.20 -1.99
N PHE A 263 8.49 -17.28 -1.59
CA PHE A 263 9.41 -17.28 -0.44
C PHE A 263 10.56 -16.29 -0.57
N LYS A 264 10.92 -15.84 -1.77
CA LYS A 264 11.85 -14.73 -1.96
C LYS A 264 11.37 -13.40 -1.37
N LEU A 265 10.07 -13.28 -1.08
CA LEU A 265 9.56 -12.12 -0.35
C LEU A 265 10.12 -12.03 1.07
N LEU A 266 10.48 -13.15 1.68
CA LEU A 266 11.11 -13.18 3.02
C LEU A 266 12.41 -12.39 3.06
N GLU A 267 13.16 -12.33 1.96
CA GLU A 267 14.39 -11.52 1.85
C GLU A 267 14.11 -10.01 1.99
N ARG A 268 12.88 -9.59 1.68
CA ARG A 268 12.43 -8.19 1.77
C ARG A 268 11.80 -7.85 3.12
N VAL A 269 11.52 -8.84 3.94
CA VAL A 269 10.94 -8.65 5.28
C VAL A 269 12.04 -8.25 6.25
N PRO A 270 11.89 -7.16 7.02
CA PRO A 270 12.84 -6.78 8.04
C PRO A 270 13.09 -7.92 9.03
N LEU A 271 14.35 -8.15 9.40
CA LEU A 271 14.72 -9.16 10.41
C LEU A 271 14.16 -8.82 11.80
N LYS A 272 14.02 -7.51 12.06
CA LYS A 272 13.39 -6.99 13.27
C LYS A 272 12.34 -5.97 12.86
N PRO A 273 11.18 -5.94 13.53
CA PRO A 273 10.18 -4.92 13.27
C PRO A 273 10.76 -3.52 13.55
N ASN A 274 10.32 -2.53 12.77
CA ASN A 274 10.70 -1.15 13.03
C ASN A 274 10.17 -0.70 14.39
N LYS A 275 10.87 0.22 15.05
CA LYS A 275 10.48 0.71 16.39
C LYS A 275 9.04 1.23 16.44
N GLY A 276 8.55 1.81 15.35
CA GLY A 276 7.16 2.28 15.22
C GLY A 276 6.12 1.17 15.06
N ASP A 277 6.55 -0.04 14.67
CA ASP A 277 5.68 -1.20 14.50
C ASP A 277 5.44 -1.97 15.81
N LEU A 278 6.23 -1.68 16.83
CA LEU A 278 6.14 -2.36 18.12
C LEU A 278 4.93 -1.88 18.91
N ARG A 279 4.33 -2.78 19.65
CA ARG A 279 3.32 -2.46 20.65
C ARG A 279 3.96 -1.68 21.80
N HIS A 280 3.17 -0.85 22.47
CA HIS A 280 3.63 -0.12 23.64
C HIS A 280 4.04 -1.13 24.72
N GLY A 281 5.33 -1.14 25.11
CA GLY A 281 5.89 -2.09 26.09
C GLY A 281 6.53 -3.35 25.51
N GLU A 282 6.50 -3.62 24.21
CA GLU A 282 7.28 -4.70 23.59
C GLU A 282 8.77 -4.34 23.62
N ILE A 283 9.58 -5.24 24.21
CA ILE A 283 11.03 -5.10 24.27
C ILE A 283 11.63 -5.77 23.03
N LEU A 284 12.43 -5.01 22.29
CA LEU A 284 13.29 -5.57 21.23
C LEU A 284 14.41 -6.35 21.89
N PHE A 285 14.39 -7.67 21.83
CA PHE A 285 15.53 -8.52 22.15
C PHE A 285 16.40 -8.73 20.92
#